data_ab34ee98a886789e1f7a252d055d4fb1
#
_entry.id   ab34ee98a886789e1f7a252d055d4fb1
#
_cell.length_a   1.000
_cell.length_b   1.000
_cell.length_c   1.000
_cell.angle_alpha   90.00
_cell.angle_beta   90.00
_cell.angle_gamma   90.00
#
_symmetry.space_group_name_H-M   'P 1'
#
loop_
_entity.id
_entity.type
_entity.pdbx_description
1 polymer ?
#
loop_
_entity_poly.entity_id
_entity_poly.type
_entity_poly.pdbx_seq_one_letter_code
_entity_poly.pdbx_strand_id
1 'polypeptide(L)'
;MDIRAFIDRLSSAEVQAVVDVRELPLSRKKGFSKTSFREVLSQAGIGYFHMPVLGCPKDIRDPYKASRDWEAYTRSFLAYLGTQEATVRELARLAKAMQACLVCFEADYAMCHRTYVARAARKLGGPPIVHLMARTAQADSVFQAAA
;
A
#
# COMPACT_ATOMS: atom_id res chain seq x y z
N MET A 1 3.29 14.66 -7.66
CA MET A 1 4.08 14.84 -6.42
C MET A 1 5.46 14.27 -6.64
N ASP A 2 6.50 15.07 -6.43
CA ASP A 2 7.88 14.55 -6.52
C ASP A 2 8.27 13.80 -5.25
N ILE A 3 9.45 13.17 -5.27
CA ILE A 3 9.90 12.33 -4.15
C ILE A 3 10.06 13.14 -2.86
N ARG A 4 10.54 14.37 -2.95
CA ARG A 4 10.71 15.22 -1.76
C ARG A 4 9.37 15.56 -1.12
N ALA A 5 8.40 15.99 -1.91
CA ALA A 5 7.05 16.27 -1.42
C ALA A 5 6.40 15.02 -0.83
N PHE A 6 6.64 13.86 -1.43
CA PHE A 6 6.14 12.59 -0.92
C PHE A 6 6.74 12.27 0.45
N ILE A 7 8.05 12.40 0.61
CA ILE A 7 8.74 12.18 1.89
C ILE A 7 8.23 13.16 2.95
N ASP A 8 8.10 14.44 2.59
CA ASP A 8 7.58 15.46 3.51
C ASP A 8 6.16 15.11 3.97
N ARG A 9 5.33 14.59 3.07
CA ARG A 9 3.97 14.16 3.40
C ARG A 9 3.97 12.99 4.40
N LEU A 10 4.84 12.01 4.17
CA LEU A 10 4.97 10.87 5.10
C LEU A 10 5.46 11.35 6.48
N SER A 11 6.45 12.22 6.49
CA SER A 11 7.00 12.74 7.74
C SER A 11 5.97 13.55 8.52
N SER A 12 5.17 14.38 7.84
CA SER A 12 4.10 15.15 8.49
C SER A 12 2.99 14.27 9.06
N ALA A 13 2.80 13.09 8.50
CA ALA A 13 1.84 12.08 9.01
C ALA A 13 2.49 11.15 10.03
N GLU A 14 3.73 11.42 10.43
CA GLU A 14 4.47 10.62 11.43
C GLU A 14 4.64 9.16 11.01
N VAL A 15 4.77 8.90 9.71
CA VAL A 15 5.01 7.55 9.20
C VAL A 15 6.42 7.09 9.59
N GLN A 16 6.50 5.91 10.18
CA GLN A 16 7.74 5.31 10.64
C GLN A 16 8.29 4.28 9.67
N ALA A 17 7.41 3.67 8.88
CA ALA A 17 7.79 2.65 7.91
C ALA A 17 6.92 2.71 6.67
N VAL A 18 7.53 2.48 5.52
CA VAL A 18 6.84 2.25 4.26
C VAL A 18 6.84 0.75 3.97
N VAL A 19 5.68 0.21 3.66
CA VAL A 19 5.54 -1.15 3.15
C VAL A 19 5.23 -1.05 1.66
N ASP A 20 6.18 -1.46 0.85
CA ASP A 20 6.06 -1.41 -0.60
C ASP A 20 5.35 -2.67 -1.08
N VAL A 21 4.10 -2.52 -1.49
CA VAL A 21 3.26 -3.61 -1.99
C VAL A 21 3.21 -3.62 -3.52
N ARG A 22 4.30 -3.21 -4.16
CA ARG A 22 4.48 -3.36 -5.60
C ARG A 22 5.20 -4.68 -5.87
N GLU A 23 4.67 -5.48 -6.77
CA GLU A 23 5.34 -6.73 -7.16
C GLU A 23 6.72 -6.44 -7.73
N LEU A 24 6.79 -5.48 -8.68
CA LEU A 24 8.03 -5.00 -9.26
C LEU A 24 8.15 -3.50 -8.96
N PRO A 25 8.99 -3.10 -7.99
CA PRO A 25 9.10 -1.70 -7.58
C PRO A 25 9.99 -0.89 -8.52
N LEU A 26 9.54 -0.78 -9.78
CA LEU A 26 10.16 0.02 -10.83
C LEU A 26 9.26 1.22 -11.11
N SER A 27 9.84 2.39 -11.29
CA SER A 27 9.09 3.60 -11.60
C SER A 27 9.91 4.50 -12.52
N ARG A 28 9.22 5.12 -13.48
CA ARG A 28 9.81 6.18 -14.33
C ARG A 28 9.97 7.48 -13.54
N LYS A 29 9.23 7.62 -12.45
CA LYS A 29 9.29 8.80 -11.61
C LYS A 29 10.55 8.74 -10.75
N LYS A 30 11.35 9.80 -10.81
CA LYS A 30 12.65 9.87 -10.11
C LYS A 30 12.47 9.64 -8.60
N GLY A 31 13.26 8.73 -8.04
CA GLY A 31 13.29 8.44 -6.61
C GLY A 31 12.31 7.36 -6.16
N PHE A 32 11.45 6.86 -7.03
CA PHE A 32 10.41 5.88 -6.65
C PHE A 32 10.71 4.43 -7.01
N SER A 33 11.82 4.15 -7.71
CA SER A 33 12.28 2.77 -7.89
C SER A 33 12.93 2.27 -6.61
N LYS A 34 12.89 0.94 -6.39
CA LYS A 34 13.20 0.31 -5.10
C LYS A 34 14.46 0.86 -4.42
N THR A 35 15.60 0.86 -5.10
CA THR A 35 16.87 1.24 -4.47
C THR A 35 16.91 2.71 -4.09
N SER A 36 16.55 3.61 -5.00
CA SER A 36 16.54 5.05 -4.73
C SER A 36 15.46 5.42 -3.73
N PHE A 37 14.30 4.79 -3.78
CA PHE A 37 13.21 5.02 -2.85
C PHE A 37 13.60 4.64 -1.42
N ARG A 38 14.14 3.43 -1.27
CA ARG A 38 14.64 2.93 0.01
C ARG A 38 15.70 3.86 0.61
N GLU A 39 16.63 4.34 -0.23
CA GLU A 39 17.69 5.25 0.22
C GLU A 39 17.15 6.59 0.71
N VAL A 40 16.25 7.20 -0.05
CA VAL A 40 15.63 8.48 0.32
C VAL A 40 14.82 8.34 1.62
N LEU A 41 14.08 7.25 1.76
CA LEU A 41 13.34 6.95 3.00
C LEU A 41 14.30 6.80 4.18
N SER A 42 15.41 6.09 3.99
CA SER A 42 16.40 5.89 5.03
C SER A 42 16.99 7.22 5.51
N GLN A 43 17.28 8.13 4.60
CA GLN A 43 17.77 9.46 4.93
C GLN A 43 16.76 10.27 5.75
N ALA A 44 15.48 10.01 5.59
CA ALA A 44 14.40 10.64 6.37
C ALA A 44 14.07 9.90 7.66
N GLY A 45 14.79 8.82 7.98
CA GLY A 45 14.53 8.01 9.17
C GLY A 45 13.32 7.10 9.07
N ILE A 46 12.87 6.80 7.85
CA ILE A 46 11.71 5.95 7.58
C ILE A 46 12.19 4.57 7.11
N GLY A 47 11.71 3.51 7.78
CA GLY A 47 12.01 2.14 7.37
C GLY A 47 11.36 1.78 6.04
N TYR A 48 11.98 0.83 5.32
CA TYR A 48 11.44 0.34 4.06
C TYR A 48 11.33 -1.18 4.11
N PHE A 49 10.14 -1.69 3.83
CA PHE A 49 9.85 -3.12 3.79
C PHE A 49 9.19 -3.44 2.46
N HIS A 50 9.78 -4.34 1.69
CA HIS A 50 9.19 -4.80 0.43
C HIS A 50 8.48 -6.13 0.66
N MET A 51 7.18 -6.15 0.39
CA MET A 51 6.35 -7.37 0.47
C MET A 51 5.78 -7.66 -0.92
N PRO A 52 6.57 -8.22 -1.84
CA PRO A 52 6.18 -8.37 -3.24
C PRO A 52 4.96 -9.28 -3.46
N VAL A 53 4.75 -10.26 -2.58
CA VAL A 53 3.60 -11.17 -2.68
C VAL A 53 2.27 -10.46 -2.37
N LEU A 54 2.31 -9.27 -1.78
CA LEU A 54 1.11 -8.43 -1.60
C LEU A 54 0.86 -7.52 -2.79
N GLY A 55 1.74 -7.53 -3.78
CA GLY A 55 1.54 -6.86 -5.05
C GLY A 55 0.55 -7.62 -5.92
N CYS A 56 -0.02 -6.94 -6.90
CA CYS A 56 -0.95 -7.58 -7.83
C CYS A 56 -0.16 -8.42 -8.84
N PRO A 57 -0.39 -9.74 -8.92
CA PRO A 57 0.28 -10.57 -9.92
C PRO A 57 -0.03 -10.14 -11.35
N LYS A 58 0.92 -10.37 -12.24
CA LYS A 58 0.82 -9.96 -13.64
C LYS A 58 -0.40 -10.56 -14.34
N ASP A 59 -0.72 -11.82 -14.06
CA ASP A 59 -1.87 -12.52 -14.66
C ASP A 59 -3.23 -11.95 -14.22
N ILE A 60 -3.26 -11.17 -13.14
CA ILE A 60 -4.45 -10.42 -12.71
C ILE A 60 -4.40 -8.99 -13.24
N ARG A 61 -3.23 -8.38 -13.20
CA ARG A 61 -3.02 -6.98 -13.60
C ARG A 61 -3.20 -6.76 -15.10
N ASP A 62 -2.66 -7.65 -15.95
CA ASP A 62 -2.69 -7.49 -17.40
C ASP A 62 -4.12 -7.55 -17.98
N PRO A 63 -4.98 -8.50 -17.59
CA PRO A 63 -6.38 -8.47 -18.03
C PRO A 63 -7.11 -7.17 -17.67
N TYR A 64 -6.84 -6.61 -16.52
CA TYR A 64 -7.44 -5.33 -16.10
C TYR A 64 -6.97 -4.18 -16.98
N LYS A 65 -5.70 -4.16 -17.35
CA LYS A 65 -5.16 -3.13 -18.26
C LYS A 65 -5.88 -3.11 -19.59
N ALA A 66 -6.29 -4.28 -20.09
CA ALA A 66 -7.01 -4.43 -21.34
C ALA A 66 -8.50 -4.13 -21.22
N SER A 67 -9.17 -4.65 -20.20
CA SER A 67 -10.62 -4.59 -20.06
C SER A 67 -11.14 -3.43 -19.23
N ARG A 68 -10.34 -2.95 -18.26
CA ARG A 68 -10.74 -1.99 -17.24
C ARG A 68 -11.93 -2.46 -16.40
N ASP A 69 -12.15 -3.78 -16.32
CA ASP A 69 -13.20 -4.38 -15.52
C ASP A 69 -12.72 -4.51 -14.06
N TRP A 70 -13.07 -3.51 -13.26
CA TRP A 70 -12.66 -3.44 -11.85
C TRP A 70 -13.28 -4.55 -11.00
N GLU A 71 -14.51 -4.95 -11.30
CA GLU A 71 -15.16 -6.05 -10.56
C GLU A 71 -14.44 -7.37 -10.76
N ALA A 72 -14.06 -7.68 -12.02
CA ALA A 72 -13.29 -8.88 -12.33
C ALA A 72 -11.91 -8.84 -11.66
N TYR A 73 -11.23 -7.68 -11.73
CA TYR A 73 -9.97 -7.47 -11.03
C TYR A 73 -10.11 -7.73 -9.54
N THR A 74 -11.12 -7.13 -8.92
CA THR A 74 -11.38 -7.27 -7.48
C THR A 74 -11.57 -8.73 -7.07
N ARG A 75 -12.41 -9.47 -7.80
CA ARG A 75 -12.63 -10.89 -7.51
C ARG A 75 -11.33 -11.69 -7.58
N SER A 76 -10.57 -11.47 -8.65
CA SER A 76 -9.32 -12.21 -8.87
C SER A 76 -8.26 -11.84 -7.81
N PHE A 77 -8.13 -10.55 -7.49
CA PHE A 77 -7.15 -10.11 -6.51
C PHE A 77 -7.50 -10.59 -5.10
N LEU A 78 -8.77 -10.50 -4.71
CA LEU A 78 -9.20 -10.97 -3.39
C LEU A 78 -9.01 -12.47 -3.22
N ALA A 79 -9.28 -13.26 -4.27
CA ALA A 79 -9.01 -14.69 -4.25
C ALA A 79 -7.50 -14.97 -4.08
N TYR A 80 -6.67 -14.26 -4.81
CA TYR A 80 -5.21 -14.35 -4.67
C TYR A 80 -4.76 -13.96 -3.26
N LEU A 81 -5.24 -12.82 -2.75
CA LEU A 81 -4.85 -12.31 -1.44
C LEU A 81 -5.19 -13.29 -0.32
N GLY A 82 -6.30 -14.02 -0.47
CA GLY A 82 -6.69 -15.08 0.46
C GLY A 82 -5.64 -16.19 0.59
N THR A 83 -4.81 -16.38 -0.43
CA THR A 83 -3.71 -17.35 -0.38
C THR A 83 -2.45 -16.81 0.31
N GLN A 84 -2.42 -15.52 0.64
CA GLN A 84 -1.26 -14.83 1.21
C GLN A 84 -1.49 -14.44 2.68
N GLU A 85 -2.31 -15.19 3.41
CA GLU A 85 -2.68 -14.87 4.79
C GLU A 85 -1.48 -14.72 5.71
N ALA A 86 -0.46 -15.56 5.56
CA ALA A 86 0.74 -15.49 6.41
C ALA A 86 1.45 -14.13 6.28
N THR A 87 1.59 -13.61 5.06
CA THR A 87 2.21 -12.32 4.82
C THR A 87 1.31 -11.17 5.27
N VAL A 88 0.00 -11.30 5.11
CA VAL A 88 -0.96 -10.31 5.62
C VAL A 88 -0.87 -10.22 7.15
N ARG A 89 -0.69 -11.35 7.84
CA ARG A 89 -0.47 -11.37 9.30
C ARG A 89 0.82 -10.67 9.70
N GLU A 90 1.89 -10.85 8.93
CA GLU A 90 3.15 -10.12 9.16
C GLU A 90 2.94 -8.62 9.02
N LEU A 91 2.20 -8.21 7.99
CA LEU A 91 1.85 -6.80 7.80
C LEU A 91 1.05 -6.26 8.97
N ALA A 92 0.06 -7.00 9.45
CA ALA A 92 -0.76 -6.60 10.59
C ALA A 92 0.10 -6.41 11.86
N ARG A 93 1.04 -7.32 12.10
CA ARG A 93 1.98 -7.20 13.24
C ARG A 93 2.87 -5.97 13.11
N LEU A 94 3.43 -5.75 11.92
CA LEU A 94 4.27 -4.58 11.66
C LEU A 94 3.48 -3.29 11.88
N ALA A 95 2.27 -3.21 11.34
CA ALA A 95 1.43 -2.01 11.44
C ALA A 95 0.95 -1.73 12.86
N LYS A 96 0.90 -2.75 13.73
CA LYS A 96 0.63 -2.55 15.15
C LYS A 96 1.85 -2.01 15.89
N ALA A 97 3.04 -2.41 15.47
CA ALA A 97 4.28 -2.03 16.14
C ALA A 97 4.73 -0.62 15.76
N MET A 98 4.38 -0.15 14.56
CA MET A 98 4.81 1.17 14.07
C MET A 98 3.80 1.73 13.08
N GLN A 99 3.83 3.06 12.89
CA GLN A 99 3.00 3.75 11.92
C GLN A 99 3.47 3.41 10.51
N ALA A 100 2.77 2.50 9.85
CA ALA A 100 3.14 1.99 8.54
C ALA A 100 2.27 2.58 7.43
N CYS A 101 2.88 2.84 6.28
CA CYS A 101 2.19 3.34 5.09
C CYS A 101 2.41 2.37 3.92
N LEU A 102 1.31 1.88 3.34
CA LEU A 102 1.37 1.05 2.14
C LEU A 102 1.56 1.93 0.90
N VAL A 103 2.45 1.52 0.03
CA VAL A 103 2.76 2.25 -1.20
C VAL A 103 2.59 1.34 -2.41
N CYS A 104 1.91 1.85 -3.44
CA CYS A 104 1.77 1.19 -4.74
C CYS A 104 1.94 2.22 -5.87
N PHE A 105 1.64 1.81 -7.12
CA PHE A 105 1.74 2.70 -8.28
C PHE A 105 0.54 3.64 -8.44
N GLU A 106 -0.62 3.29 -7.88
CA GLU A 106 -1.86 4.02 -8.08
C GLU A 106 -2.04 5.10 -7.02
N ALA A 107 -2.38 6.31 -7.44
CA ALA A 107 -2.69 7.41 -6.53
C ALA A 107 -4.09 7.31 -5.94
N ASP A 108 -5.05 6.81 -6.71
CA ASP A 108 -6.45 6.67 -6.27
C ASP A 108 -6.62 5.41 -5.44
N TYR A 109 -6.79 5.58 -4.12
CA TYR A 109 -6.95 4.44 -3.22
C TYR A 109 -8.21 3.62 -3.50
N ALA A 110 -9.25 4.21 -4.11
CA ALA A 110 -10.50 3.52 -4.42
C ALA A 110 -10.32 2.49 -5.54
N MET A 111 -9.30 2.65 -6.38
CA MET A 111 -9.02 1.80 -7.52
C MET A 111 -7.62 1.19 -7.42
N CYS A 112 -7.24 0.75 -6.22
CA CYS A 112 -5.90 0.22 -5.97
C CYS A 112 -5.94 -0.99 -5.04
N HIS A 113 -5.12 -1.98 -5.37
CA HIS A 113 -5.00 -3.21 -4.57
C HIS A 113 -4.51 -2.95 -3.13
N ARG A 114 -3.75 -1.87 -2.88
CA ARG A 114 -3.25 -1.56 -1.52
C ARG A 114 -4.38 -1.39 -0.51
N THR A 115 -5.52 -0.90 -0.96
CA THR A 115 -6.70 -0.74 -0.09
C THR A 115 -7.22 -2.10 0.37
N TYR A 116 -7.27 -3.09 -0.53
CA TYR A 116 -7.66 -4.45 -0.16
C TYR A 116 -6.66 -5.10 0.78
N VAL A 117 -5.37 -4.86 0.55
CA VAL A 117 -4.29 -5.36 1.43
C VAL A 117 -4.45 -4.76 2.83
N ALA A 118 -4.66 -3.45 2.92
CA ALA A 118 -4.87 -2.77 4.20
C ALA A 118 -6.10 -3.32 4.94
N ARG A 119 -7.20 -3.53 4.24
CA ARG A 119 -8.43 -4.09 4.81
C ARG A 119 -8.22 -5.53 5.30
N ALA A 120 -7.47 -6.33 4.55
CA ALA A 120 -7.14 -7.69 4.96
C ALA A 120 -6.31 -7.69 6.25
N ALA A 121 -5.31 -6.81 6.35
CA ALA A 121 -4.50 -6.67 7.57
C ALA A 121 -5.35 -6.20 8.75
N ARG A 122 -6.27 -5.28 8.52
CA ARG A 122 -7.19 -4.78 9.55
C ARG A 122 -8.05 -5.92 10.12
N LYS A 123 -8.57 -6.79 9.25
CA LYS A 123 -9.36 -7.96 9.67
C LYS A 123 -8.56 -8.93 10.53
N LEU A 124 -7.25 -9.00 10.35
CA LEU A 124 -6.36 -9.85 11.13
C LEU A 124 -5.78 -9.12 12.35
N GLY A 125 -6.42 -8.07 12.79
CA GLY A 125 -6.06 -7.34 14.02
C GLY A 125 -5.18 -6.11 13.80
N GLY A 126 -4.97 -5.69 12.57
CA GLY A 126 -4.24 -4.46 12.26
C GLY A 126 -4.98 -3.21 12.70
N PRO A 127 -4.29 -2.06 12.70
CA PRO A 127 -4.84 -0.79 13.16
C PRO A 127 -5.86 -0.21 12.18
N PRO A 128 -6.59 0.84 12.57
CA PRO A 128 -7.47 1.58 11.67
C PRO A 128 -6.74 2.08 10.43
N ILE A 129 -7.46 2.16 9.31
CA ILE A 129 -6.92 2.53 8.02
C ILE A 129 -7.22 3.99 7.72
N VAL A 130 -6.20 4.72 7.28
CA VAL A 130 -6.32 6.10 6.82
C VAL A 130 -5.67 6.19 5.44
N HIS A 131 -6.39 6.78 4.49
CA HIS A 131 -5.85 7.02 3.15
C HIS A 131 -5.20 8.38 3.11
N LEU A 132 -3.87 8.41 2.89
CA LEU A 132 -3.13 9.66 2.78
C LEU A 132 -3.18 10.17 1.34
N MET A 133 -3.60 11.42 1.20
CA MET A 133 -3.56 12.16 -0.05
C MET A 133 -2.58 13.32 0.09
N ALA A 134 -2.30 14.02 -0.99
CA ALA A 134 -1.27 15.07 -0.99
C ALA A 134 -1.47 16.11 0.12
N ARG A 135 -2.71 16.47 0.42
CA ARG A 135 -3.03 17.53 1.40
C ARG A 135 -4.01 17.11 2.49
N THR A 136 -4.63 15.94 2.35
CA THR A 136 -5.69 15.48 3.26
C THR A 136 -5.46 14.05 3.70
N ALA A 137 -6.27 13.60 4.64
CA ALA A 137 -6.31 12.20 5.09
C ALA A 137 -7.78 11.80 5.24
N GLN A 138 -8.09 10.56 4.86
CA GLN A 138 -9.46 10.05 4.86
C GLN A 138 -9.51 8.69 5.56
N ALA A 139 -10.30 8.57 6.62
CA ALA A 139 -10.55 7.28 7.24
C ALA A 139 -11.24 6.34 6.26
N ASP A 140 -10.88 5.05 6.29
CA ASP A 140 -11.48 4.07 5.40
C ASP A 140 -12.95 3.85 5.76
N SER A 141 -13.84 4.03 4.80
CA SER A 141 -15.29 3.96 5.02
C SER A 141 -15.79 2.56 5.41
N VAL A 142 -15.08 1.52 4.99
CA VAL A 142 -15.46 0.13 5.27
C VAL A 142 -15.35 -0.21 6.75
N PHE A 143 -14.42 0.44 7.46
CA PHE A 143 -14.16 0.20 8.87
C PHE A 143 -14.47 1.41 9.75
N GLN A 144 -15.24 2.37 9.25
CA GLN A 144 -15.75 3.43 10.13
C GLN A 144 -16.62 2.79 11.20
N ALA A 145 -16.31 3.09 12.46
CA ALA A 145 -17.10 2.59 13.57
C ALA A 145 -18.56 3.07 13.39
N ALA A 146 -19.50 2.17 13.58
CA ALA A 146 -20.88 2.57 13.77
C ALA A 146 -20.92 3.47 15.00
N ALA A 147 -21.32 4.69 14.78
CA ALA A 147 -21.43 5.67 15.86
C ALA A 147 -22.49 5.22 16.87
#